data_d84107e98c9f8e614382ad9c0d3684c6
#
_entry.id   d84107e98c9f8e614382ad9c0d3684c6
#
_cell.length_a   1.000
_cell.length_b   1.000
_cell.length_c   1.000
_cell.angle_alpha   90.00
_cell.angle_beta   90.00
_cell.angle_gamma   90.00
#
_symmetry.space_group_name_H-M   'P 1'
#
loop_
_entity.id
_entity.type
_entity.pdbx_description
1 polymer ?
#
loop_
_entity_poly.entity_id
_entity_poly.type
_entity_poly.pdbx_seq_one_letter_code
_entity_poly.pdbx_strand_id
1 'polypeptide(L)'
;MNALTLAEEIINGRRITREDDLSFFLTCDLEELCEGADKIREARIGDKVDLCSIINGRSGRCPEDCKYCAQSAHHHTNCEEYDFLPEEDILAACKMNEREGVDRFSIVTAGRALTGEEFDKAIHAYETMKKECKIDLCASMGFLSAEQLYRLHEAGVTSYHHNIETSRRNFPNICTTHTYDMKIETLKKVKAEGMCACSGGIIGMGETWEDRLDMAVSLAELGLSLIHI
;
A
#
# COMPACT_ATOMS: atom_id res chain seq x y z
N MET A 1 -10.97 -11.65 -28.80
CA MET A 1 -10.53 -12.15 -27.49
C MET A 1 -11.67 -11.84 -26.52
N ASN A 2 -12.05 -12.75 -25.64
CA ASN A 2 -13.00 -12.46 -24.57
C ASN A 2 -12.30 -12.54 -23.22
N ALA A 3 -12.98 -12.09 -22.16
CA ALA A 3 -12.34 -12.00 -20.84
C ALA A 3 -11.99 -13.38 -20.25
N LEU A 4 -12.76 -14.41 -20.52
CA LEU A 4 -12.49 -15.76 -20.03
C LEU A 4 -11.24 -16.38 -20.68
N THR A 5 -11.08 -16.20 -21.99
CA THR A 5 -9.86 -16.64 -22.70
C THR A 5 -8.62 -15.90 -22.16
N LEU A 6 -8.74 -14.59 -21.95
CA LEU A 6 -7.66 -13.80 -21.38
C LEU A 6 -7.31 -14.28 -19.96
N ALA A 7 -8.31 -14.62 -19.15
CA ALA A 7 -8.07 -15.17 -17.80
C ALA A 7 -7.29 -16.48 -17.84
N GLU A 8 -7.63 -17.40 -18.75
CA GLU A 8 -6.88 -18.64 -18.95
C GLU A 8 -5.42 -18.39 -19.37
N GLU A 9 -5.19 -17.45 -20.28
CA GLU A 9 -3.83 -17.05 -20.66
C GLU A 9 -3.04 -16.47 -19.48
N ILE A 10 -3.67 -15.64 -18.62
CA ILE A 10 -3.05 -15.09 -17.41
C ILE A 10 -2.74 -16.18 -16.39
N ILE A 11 -3.62 -17.15 -16.20
CA ILE A 11 -3.39 -18.30 -15.33
C ILE A 11 -2.19 -19.09 -15.85
N ASN A 12 -2.03 -19.21 -17.16
CA ASN A 12 -0.90 -19.88 -17.82
C ASN A 12 0.37 -19.02 -17.93
N GLY A 13 0.41 -17.82 -17.33
CA GLY A 13 1.62 -17.03 -17.18
C GLY A 13 1.71 -15.78 -18.06
N ARG A 14 0.71 -15.49 -18.91
CA ARG A 14 0.64 -14.21 -19.61
C ARG A 14 0.59 -13.05 -18.60
N ARG A 15 1.29 -11.98 -18.88
CA ARG A 15 1.17 -10.71 -18.16
C ARG A 15 0.64 -9.63 -19.10
N ILE A 16 -0.30 -8.85 -18.60
CA ILE A 16 -0.79 -7.66 -19.30
C ILE A 16 0.24 -6.56 -19.12
N THR A 17 0.55 -5.86 -20.21
CA THR A 17 1.52 -4.78 -20.25
C THR A 17 0.91 -3.54 -20.92
N ARG A 18 1.64 -2.43 -20.97
CA ARG A 18 1.25 -1.21 -21.69
C ARG A 18 1.17 -1.39 -23.21
N GLU A 19 1.73 -2.44 -23.78
CA GLU A 19 1.71 -2.77 -25.20
C GLU A 19 0.41 -3.48 -25.62
N ASP A 20 -0.34 -4.01 -24.65
CA ASP A 20 -1.64 -4.62 -24.90
C ASP A 20 -2.72 -3.55 -25.13
N ASP A 21 -3.76 -3.92 -25.86
CA ASP A 21 -4.95 -3.07 -26.02
C ASP A 21 -5.76 -3.04 -24.71
N LEU A 22 -5.45 -2.07 -23.87
CA LEU A 22 -6.13 -1.88 -22.59
C LEU A 22 -7.57 -1.40 -22.73
N SER A 23 -7.98 -0.87 -23.91
CA SER A 23 -9.37 -0.43 -24.16
C SER A 23 -10.35 -1.61 -24.13
N PHE A 24 -9.84 -2.83 -24.32
CA PHE A 24 -10.61 -4.06 -24.12
C PHE A 24 -11.33 -4.08 -22.77
N PHE A 25 -10.66 -3.70 -21.68
CA PHE A 25 -11.25 -3.68 -20.34
C PHE A 25 -12.35 -2.65 -20.12
N LEU A 26 -12.46 -1.66 -21.02
CA LEU A 26 -13.50 -0.64 -20.98
C LEU A 26 -14.75 -1.03 -21.79
N THR A 27 -14.62 -2.02 -22.67
CA THR A 27 -15.64 -2.37 -23.66
C THR A 27 -16.11 -3.82 -23.58
N CYS A 28 -15.38 -4.69 -22.86
CA CYS A 28 -15.77 -6.09 -22.68
C CYS A 28 -17.02 -6.20 -21.78
N ASP A 29 -17.67 -7.34 -21.86
CA ASP A 29 -18.79 -7.66 -20.97
C ASP A 29 -18.31 -7.71 -19.52
N LEU A 30 -19.02 -7.01 -18.63
CA LEU A 30 -18.62 -6.88 -17.23
C LEU A 30 -18.76 -8.21 -16.47
N GLU A 31 -19.79 -9.01 -16.77
CA GLU A 31 -20.00 -10.30 -16.10
C GLU A 31 -18.88 -11.28 -16.48
N GLU A 32 -18.52 -11.34 -17.78
CA GLU A 32 -17.37 -12.14 -18.23
C GLU A 32 -16.05 -11.65 -17.62
N LEU A 33 -15.87 -10.33 -17.46
CA LEU A 33 -14.66 -9.77 -16.82
C LEU A 33 -14.58 -10.17 -15.35
N CYS A 34 -15.67 -10.08 -14.61
CA CYS A 34 -15.74 -10.49 -13.21
C CYS A 34 -15.50 -12.01 -13.06
N GLU A 35 -16.12 -12.83 -13.91
CA GLU A 35 -15.90 -14.29 -13.92
C GLU A 35 -14.43 -14.61 -14.22
N GLY A 36 -13.83 -13.94 -15.20
CA GLY A 36 -12.42 -14.11 -15.53
C GLY A 36 -11.49 -13.73 -14.38
N ALA A 37 -11.77 -12.60 -13.71
CA ALA A 37 -11.01 -12.16 -12.54
C ALA A 37 -11.11 -13.17 -11.38
N ASP A 38 -12.30 -13.72 -11.13
CA ASP A 38 -12.51 -14.71 -10.07
C ASP A 38 -11.78 -16.03 -10.37
N LYS A 39 -11.76 -16.49 -11.61
CA LYS A 39 -10.96 -17.66 -12.02
C LYS A 39 -9.46 -17.44 -11.76
N ILE A 40 -8.94 -16.25 -12.03
CA ILE A 40 -7.54 -15.90 -11.74
C ILE A 40 -7.30 -15.93 -10.23
N ARG A 41 -8.19 -15.32 -9.43
CA ARG A 41 -8.13 -15.34 -7.97
C ARG A 41 -8.10 -16.76 -7.44
N GLU A 42 -9.06 -17.59 -7.86
CA GLU A 42 -9.15 -18.99 -7.44
C GLU A 42 -7.86 -19.78 -7.75
N ALA A 43 -7.34 -19.62 -8.98
CA ALA A 43 -6.14 -20.32 -9.41
C ALA A 43 -4.85 -19.85 -8.70
N ARG A 44 -4.78 -18.60 -8.24
CA ARG A 44 -3.56 -17.99 -7.67
C ARG A 44 -3.57 -17.90 -6.15
N ILE A 45 -4.72 -17.67 -5.55
CA ILE A 45 -4.88 -17.37 -4.12
C ILE A 45 -5.77 -18.42 -3.43
N GLY A 46 -6.72 -19.02 -4.17
CA GLY A 46 -7.74 -19.89 -3.59
C GLY A 46 -8.71 -19.10 -2.70
N ASP A 47 -9.14 -19.70 -1.60
CA ASP A 47 -10.11 -19.11 -0.67
C ASP A 47 -9.44 -18.41 0.53
N LYS A 48 -8.14 -18.12 0.44
CA LYS A 48 -7.43 -17.40 1.49
C LYS A 48 -7.84 -15.95 1.54
N VAL A 49 -8.06 -15.45 2.77
CA VAL A 49 -8.24 -14.03 3.08
C VAL A 49 -7.13 -13.62 4.05
N ASP A 50 -6.34 -12.63 3.67
CA ASP A 50 -5.35 -12.00 4.55
C ASP A 50 -6.01 -10.86 5.33
N LEU A 51 -6.09 -10.99 6.65
CA LEU A 51 -6.58 -9.94 7.53
C LEU A 51 -5.43 -9.01 7.90
N CYS A 52 -5.57 -7.73 7.57
CA CYS A 52 -4.59 -6.70 7.91
C CYS A 52 -5.22 -5.63 8.80
N SER A 53 -4.55 -5.28 9.89
CA SER A 53 -4.97 -4.22 10.80
C SER A 53 -3.87 -3.15 10.92
N ILE A 54 -4.28 -1.94 11.24
CA ILE A 54 -3.37 -0.80 11.40
C ILE A 54 -3.57 -0.13 12.76
N ILE A 55 -2.48 0.50 13.24
CA ILE A 55 -2.55 1.53 14.27
C ILE A 55 -2.06 2.85 13.66
N ASN A 56 -2.77 3.96 13.91
CA ASN A 56 -2.30 5.28 13.54
C ASN A 56 -1.26 5.73 14.59
N GLY A 57 0.01 5.44 14.35
CA GLY A 57 1.10 5.66 15.31
C GLY A 57 1.47 7.12 15.51
N ARG A 58 1.15 8.01 14.56
CA ARG A 58 1.27 9.48 14.66
C ARG A 58 0.19 10.11 13.80
N SER A 59 -0.53 11.11 14.31
CA SER A 59 -1.68 11.69 13.62
C SER A 59 -1.57 13.19 13.43
N GLY A 60 -2.10 13.65 12.29
CA GLY A 60 -2.26 15.07 11.96
C GLY A 60 -0.97 15.76 11.52
N ARG A 61 -1.06 17.05 11.27
CA ARG A 61 0.04 17.98 10.95
C ARG A 61 0.94 17.55 9.79
N CYS A 62 0.41 16.74 8.84
CA CYS A 62 1.16 16.30 7.67
C CYS A 62 1.43 17.51 6.74
N PRO A 63 2.70 17.78 6.36
CA PRO A 63 3.02 18.92 5.50
C PRO A 63 2.64 18.70 4.01
N GLU A 64 2.18 17.52 3.65
CA GLU A 64 1.77 17.18 2.29
C GLU A 64 0.33 17.62 2.02
N ASP A 65 0.05 18.08 0.78
CA ASP A 65 -1.24 18.63 0.36
C ASP A 65 -2.19 17.63 -0.31
N CYS A 66 -2.00 16.34 -0.05
CA CYS A 66 -2.83 15.28 -0.66
C CYS A 66 -4.31 15.55 -0.44
N LYS A 67 -5.08 15.77 -1.50
CA LYS A 67 -6.47 16.26 -1.45
C LYS A 67 -7.45 15.35 -0.71
N TYR A 68 -7.17 14.07 -0.65
CA TYR A 68 -8.01 13.06 0.02
C TYR A 68 -7.69 12.88 1.50
N CYS A 69 -6.55 13.42 1.98
CA CYS A 69 -6.02 13.07 3.30
C CYS A 69 -6.51 14.04 4.38
N ALA A 70 -7.28 13.52 5.33
CA ALA A 70 -7.76 14.30 6.48
C ALA A 70 -6.63 14.76 7.41
N GLN A 71 -5.46 14.12 7.37
CA GLN A 71 -4.31 14.45 8.23
C GLN A 71 -3.40 15.54 7.65
N SER A 72 -3.73 16.07 6.45
CA SER A 72 -2.98 17.16 5.82
C SER A 72 -3.15 18.48 6.59
N ALA A 73 -2.05 19.18 6.86
CA ALA A 73 -2.09 20.53 7.45
C ALA A 73 -2.68 21.58 6.50
N HIS A 74 -2.88 21.26 5.23
CA HIS A 74 -3.52 22.12 4.23
C HIS A 74 -5.05 22.04 4.26
N HIS A 75 -5.62 21.13 5.06
CA HIS A 75 -7.07 20.92 5.15
C HIS A 75 -7.58 21.24 6.56
N HIS A 76 -8.78 21.80 6.63
CA HIS A 76 -9.47 22.03 7.90
C HIS A 76 -10.36 20.82 8.20
N THR A 77 -9.79 19.84 8.86
CA THR A 77 -10.48 18.64 9.32
C THR A 77 -10.50 18.57 10.84
N ASN A 78 -11.34 17.74 11.40
CA ASN A 78 -11.39 17.48 12.83
C ASN A 78 -10.57 16.23 13.21
N CYS A 79 -9.49 15.92 12.48
CA CYS A 79 -8.66 14.79 12.84
C CYS A 79 -7.94 15.09 14.17
N GLU A 80 -7.90 14.11 15.04
CA GLU A 80 -7.12 14.18 16.26
C GLU A 80 -5.63 14.27 15.93
N GLU A 81 -4.89 15.12 16.66
CA GLU A 81 -3.47 15.34 16.44
C GLU A 81 -2.68 14.84 17.66
N TYR A 82 -1.71 13.96 17.43
CA TYR A 82 -0.79 13.46 18.45
C TYR A 82 0.55 13.07 17.85
N ASP A 83 1.58 13.10 18.68
CA ASP A 83 2.93 12.65 18.36
C ASP A 83 2.98 11.12 18.35
N PHE A 84 4.16 10.53 18.09
CA PHE A 84 4.29 9.08 18.04
C PHE A 84 3.83 8.42 19.34
N LEU A 85 2.93 7.44 19.22
CA LEU A 85 2.32 6.74 20.36
C LEU A 85 3.37 6.06 21.24
N PRO A 86 3.08 5.89 22.55
CA PRO A 86 3.87 5.05 23.44
C PRO A 86 3.99 3.60 22.92
N GLU A 87 5.16 2.99 23.14
CA GLU A 87 5.42 1.61 22.71
C GLU A 87 4.44 0.61 23.33
N GLU A 88 4.07 0.81 24.59
CA GLU A 88 3.12 -0.04 25.31
C GLU A 88 1.74 -0.08 24.65
N ASP A 89 1.27 1.04 24.09
CA ASP A 89 -0.03 1.12 23.40
C ASP A 89 0.05 0.39 22.05
N ILE A 90 1.14 0.57 21.30
CA ILE A 90 1.39 -0.11 20.04
C ILE A 90 1.49 -1.63 20.25
N LEU A 91 2.25 -2.06 21.25
CA LEU A 91 2.41 -3.48 21.57
C LEU A 91 1.11 -4.11 22.04
N ALA A 92 0.33 -3.40 22.86
CA ALA A 92 -0.98 -3.86 23.31
C ALA A 92 -1.94 -4.05 22.14
N ALA A 93 -1.97 -3.10 21.20
CA ALA A 93 -2.78 -3.21 19.98
C ALA A 93 -2.31 -4.38 19.09
N CYS A 94 -1.02 -4.58 18.89
CA CYS A 94 -0.46 -5.70 18.14
C CYS A 94 -0.89 -7.04 18.73
N LYS A 95 -0.73 -7.23 20.05
CA LYS A 95 -1.14 -8.45 20.77
C LYS A 95 -2.63 -8.71 20.72
N MET A 96 -3.44 -7.65 20.74
CA MET A 96 -4.91 -7.76 20.59
C MET A 96 -5.24 -8.30 19.20
N ASN A 97 -4.67 -7.70 18.14
CA ASN A 97 -4.90 -8.12 16.76
C ASN A 97 -4.43 -9.58 16.51
N GLU A 98 -3.27 -9.97 17.05
CA GLU A 98 -2.80 -11.36 16.96
C GLU A 98 -3.79 -12.34 17.61
N ARG A 99 -4.35 -12.02 18.78
CA ARG A 99 -5.35 -12.86 19.45
C ARG A 99 -6.67 -12.97 18.69
N GLU A 100 -7.05 -11.92 17.95
CA GLU A 100 -8.22 -11.90 17.08
C GLU A 100 -8.00 -12.62 15.74
N GLY A 101 -6.80 -13.16 15.50
CA GLY A 101 -6.48 -13.92 14.30
C GLY A 101 -6.17 -13.05 13.08
N VAL A 102 -5.75 -11.81 13.29
CA VAL A 102 -5.26 -10.94 12.22
C VAL A 102 -3.89 -11.43 11.74
N ASP A 103 -3.70 -11.51 10.43
CA ASP A 103 -2.47 -12.04 9.83
C ASP A 103 -1.33 -11.01 9.83
N ARG A 104 -1.66 -9.71 9.70
CA ARG A 104 -0.67 -8.64 9.58
C ARG A 104 -1.07 -7.39 10.36
N PHE A 105 -0.10 -6.81 11.08
CA PHE A 105 -0.27 -5.55 11.82
C PHE A 105 0.68 -4.48 11.31
N SER A 106 0.19 -3.24 11.15
CA SER A 106 0.95 -2.14 10.58
C SER A 106 0.90 -0.89 11.45
N ILE A 107 2.07 -0.27 11.68
CA ILE A 107 2.12 1.11 12.18
C ILE A 107 2.06 2.06 10.97
N VAL A 108 1.07 2.94 10.95
CA VAL A 108 0.89 3.99 9.94
C VAL A 108 1.15 5.34 10.59
N THR A 109 1.84 6.25 9.92
CA THR A 109 2.13 7.58 10.49
C THR A 109 1.80 8.69 9.51
N ALA A 110 1.21 9.77 10.02
CA ALA A 110 1.11 11.03 9.29
C ALA A 110 2.50 11.63 9.03
N GLY A 111 2.63 12.41 7.95
CA GLY A 111 3.86 13.12 7.61
C GLY A 111 4.50 12.64 6.32
N ARG A 112 5.40 13.49 5.78
CA ARG A 112 6.16 13.17 4.57
C ARG A 112 7.06 11.94 4.76
N ALA A 113 7.69 11.84 5.91
CA ALA A 113 8.48 10.70 6.37
C ALA A 113 8.57 10.73 7.89
N LEU A 114 8.62 9.58 8.53
CA LEU A 114 8.99 9.48 9.94
C LEU A 114 10.52 9.53 10.07
N THR A 115 11.04 10.43 10.89
CA THR A 115 12.50 10.66 11.02
C THR A 115 12.90 10.96 12.47
N GLY A 116 14.21 10.99 12.74
CA GLY A 116 14.75 11.36 14.04
C GLY A 116 14.31 10.43 15.17
N GLU A 117 14.10 10.98 16.35
CA GLU A 117 13.76 10.22 17.56
C GLU A 117 12.46 9.41 17.43
N GLU A 118 11.46 9.91 16.68
CA GLU A 118 10.22 9.17 16.48
C GLU A 118 10.44 7.93 15.60
N PHE A 119 11.36 8.01 14.62
CA PHE A 119 11.73 6.85 13.84
C PHE A 119 12.47 5.81 14.70
N ASP A 120 13.35 6.25 15.60
CA ASP A 120 14.04 5.36 16.53
C ASP A 120 13.07 4.69 17.50
N LYS A 121 12.04 5.40 17.99
CA LYS A 121 10.94 4.82 18.78
C LYS A 121 10.17 3.76 17.98
N ALA A 122 9.90 4.02 16.70
CA ALA A 122 9.23 3.05 15.84
C ALA A 122 10.06 1.79 15.63
N ILE A 123 11.38 1.91 15.42
CA ILE A 123 12.29 0.77 15.34
C ILE A 123 12.22 -0.07 16.62
N HIS A 124 12.30 0.58 17.79
CA HIS A 124 12.23 -0.12 19.07
C HIS A 124 10.90 -0.86 19.26
N ALA A 125 9.78 -0.22 18.92
CA ALA A 125 8.46 -0.86 18.94
C ALA A 125 8.39 -2.10 18.02
N TYR A 126 8.96 -2.05 16.82
CA TYR A 126 9.04 -3.20 15.92
C TYR A 126 9.93 -4.32 16.47
N GLU A 127 11.08 -4.00 17.04
CA GLU A 127 11.95 -4.99 17.68
C GLU A 127 11.25 -5.70 18.85
N THR A 128 10.45 -4.97 19.61
CA THR A 128 9.65 -5.52 20.72
C THR A 128 8.52 -6.40 20.19
N MET A 129 7.76 -5.94 19.17
CA MET A 129 6.72 -6.75 18.54
C MET A 129 7.30 -8.02 17.91
N LYS A 130 8.46 -7.95 17.23
CA LYS A 130 9.16 -9.13 16.67
C LYS A 130 9.49 -10.18 17.73
N LYS A 131 9.80 -9.77 18.95
CA LYS A 131 10.13 -10.67 20.06
C LYS A 131 8.90 -11.28 20.72
N GLU A 132 7.82 -10.51 20.81
CA GLU A 132 6.66 -10.83 21.64
C GLU A 132 5.44 -11.32 20.86
N CYS A 133 5.39 -11.09 19.55
CA CYS A 133 4.29 -11.45 18.68
C CYS A 133 4.76 -12.30 17.49
N LYS A 134 3.83 -13.06 16.90
CA LYS A 134 4.08 -13.91 15.72
C LYS A 134 3.38 -13.37 14.47
N ILE A 135 2.57 -12.33 14.62
CA ILE A 135 1.86 -11.65 13.53
C ILE A 135 2.86 -11.01 12.56
N ASP A 136 2.57 -11.03 11.26
CA ASP A 136 3.38 -10.33 10.27
C ASP A 136 3.39 -8.82 10.50
N LEU A 137 4.56 -8.20 10.36
CA LEU A 137 4.73 -6.77 10.61
C LEU A 137 4.85 -5.97 9.31
N CYS A 138 4.07 -4.92 9.21
CA CYS A 138 4.07 -3.97 8.10
C CYS A 138 4.30 -2.53 8.61
N ALA A 139 4.80 -1.65 7.76
CA ALA A 139 4.96 -0.23 8.07
C ALA A 139 4.46 0.66 6.94
N SER A 140 3.95 1.86 7.30
CA SER A 140 3.59 2.93 6.35
C SER A 140 4.00 4.28 6.95
N MET A 141 5.22 4.74 6.64
CA MET A 141 5.87 5.89 7.28
C MET A 141 6.40 6.92 6.27
N GLY A 142 5.77 6.99 5.08
CA GLY A 142 6.09 7.95 4.03
C GLY A 142 7.36 7.61 3.23
N PHE A 143 8.13 8.65 2.85
CA PHE A 143 9.29 8.55 1.95
C PHE A 143 10.57 8.25 2.74
N LEU A 144 10.80 7.01 3.11
CA LEU A 144 11.99 6.61 3.84
C LEU A 144 13.21 6.47 2.92
N SER A 145 14.39 6.66 3.50
CA SER A 145 15.67 6.35 2.84
C SER A 145 15.90 4.83 2.80
N ALA A 146 16.85 4.37 1.96
CA ALA A 146 17.25 2.96 1.92
C ALA A 146 17.76 2.48 3.29
N GLU A 147 18.56 3.30 3.98
CA GLU A 147 19.05 3.00 5.33
C GLU A 147 17.90 2.82 6.35
N GLN A 148 16.87 3.69 6.29
CA GLN A 148 15.71 3.56 7.17
C GLN A 148 14.89 2.30 6.85
N LEU A 149 14.70 1.97 5.57
CA LEU A 149 14.03 0.75 5.15
C LEU A 149 14.80 -0.50 5.59
N TYR A 150 16.13 -0.50 5.46
CA TYR A 150 17.00 -1.55 5.97
C TYR A 150 16.81 -1.74 7.50
N ARG A 151 16.82 -0.65 8.28
CA ARG A 151 16.59 -0.71 9.73
C ARG A 151 15.21 -1.28 10.09
N LEU A 152 14.16 -0.93 9.36
CA LEU A 152 12.83 -1.52 9.54
C LEU A 152 12.84 -3.02 9.25
N HIS A 153 13.48 -3.45 8.17
CA HIS A 153 13.60 -4.86 7.82
C HIS A 153 14.33 -5.66 8.92
N GLU A 154 15.46 -5.16 9.40
CA GLU A 154 16.19 -5.77 10.52
C GLU A 154 15.34 -5.82 11.81
N ALA A 155 14.52 -4.82 12.06
CA ALA A 155 13.59 -4.77 13.19
C ALA A 155 12.40 -5.75 13.05
N GLY A 156 12.25 -6.42 11.90
CA GLY A 156 11.24 -7.46 11.67
C GLY A 156 10.09 -7.07 10.76
N VAL A 157 10.13 -5.89 10.15
CA VAL A 157 9.12 -5.48 9.15
C VAL A 157 9.32 -6.27 7.87
N THR A 158 8.33 -7.05 7.47
CA THR A 158 8.36 -7.88 6.25
C THR A 158 7.71 -7.20 5.05
N SER A 159 6.85 -6.20 5.29
CA SER A 159 6.11 -5.49 4.25
C SER A 159 6.14 -3.98 4.49
N TYR A 160 6.16 -3.19 3.42
CA TYR A 160 6.06 -1.74 3.49
C TYR A 160 4.95 -1.23 2.58
N HIS A 161 4.01 -0.48 3.16
CA HIS A 161 2.88 0.09 2.43
C HIS A 161 3.21 1.51 1.94
N HIS A 162 3.05 1.75 0.64
CA HIS A 162 3.23 3.05 0.03
C HIS A 162 2.41 3.17 -1.26
N ASN A 163 1.22 3.75 -1.19
CA ASN A 163 0.31 3.88 -2.32
C ASN A 163 0.85 4.81 -3.41
N ILE A 164 0.61 4.50 -4.68
CA ILE A 164 0.80 5.42 -5.81
C ILE A 164 -0.40 6.36 -6.01
N GLU A 165 -1.52 6.07 -5.38
CA GLU A 165 -2.78 6.82 -5.27
C GLU A 165 -3.61 6.89 -6.55
N THR A 166 -3.00 7.16 -7.70
CA THR A 166 -3.66 7.34 -9.00
C THR A 166 -2.65 7.13 -10.14
N SER A 167 -3.06 7.39 -11.38
CA SER A 167 -2.14 7.38 -12.53
C SER A 167 -1.11 8.50 -12.46
N ARG A 168 0.01 8.34 -13.19
CA ARG A 168 1.02 9.40 -13.38
C ARG A 168 0.42 10.69 -13.91
N ARG A 169 -0.51 10.60 -14.87
CA ARG A 169 -1.17 11.75 -15.51
C ARG A 169 -2.03 12.53 -14.52
N ASN A 170 -2.77 11.81 -13.69
CA ASN A 170 -3.72 12.42 -12.74
C ASN A 170 -3.05 12.89 -11.43
N PHE A 171 -1.87 12.38 -11.10
CA PHE A 171 -1.20 12.65 -9.83
C PHE A 171 -1.03 14.13 -9.48
N PRO A 172 -0.66 15.05 -10.42
CA PRO A 172 -0.56 16.48 -10.13
C PRO A 172 -1.90 17.13 -9.71
N ASN A 173 -3.02 16.52 -10.05
CA ASN A 173 -4.36 16.96 -9.61
C ASN A 173 -4.66 16.57 -8.16
N ILE A 174 -3.93 15.59 -7.61
CA ILE A 174 -4.17 15.01 -6.28
C ILE A 174 -3.20 15.57 -5.25
N CYS A 175 -1.93 15.79 -5.63
CA CYS A 175 -0.89 16.28 -4.74
C CYS A 175 0.12 17.11 -5.51
N THR A 176 0.60 18.22 -4.90
CA THR A 176 1.61 19.10 -5.48
C THR A 176 2.92 19.17 -4.68
N THR A 177 2.91 18.70 -3.43
CA THR A 177 4.07 18.76 -2.52
C THR A 177 5.08 17.63 -2.75
N HIS A 178 4.68 16.56 -3.43
CA HIS A 178 5.57 15.51 -3.92
C HIS A 178 5.10 14.97 -5.27
N THR A 179 5.94 14.18 -5.93
CA THR A 179 5.68 13.70 -7.28
C THR A 179 5.36 12.21 -7.32
N TYR A 180 4.72 11.79 -8.41
CA TYR A 180 4.48 10.37 -8.70
C TYR A 180 5.79 9.56 -8.74
N ASP A 181 6.86 10.14 -9.31
CA ASP A 181 8.17 9.46 -9.39
C ASP A 181 8.77 9.18 -8.01
N MET A 182 8.58 10.07 -7.05
CA MET A 182 9.00 9.82 -5.66
C MET A 182 8.29 8.61 -5.05
N LYS A 183 7.01 8.40 -5.37
CA LYS A 183 6.26 7.20 -4.96
C LYS A 183 6.88 5.94 -5.54
N ILE A 184 7.13 5.94 -6.85
CA ILE A 184 7.74 4.82 -7.57
C ILE A 184 9.15 4.49 -7.01
N GLU A 185 9.97 5.51 -6.78
CA GLU A 185 11.32 5.32 -6.22
C GLU A 185 11.29 4.74 -4.81
N THR A 186 10.31 5.12 -3.98
CA THR A 186 10.14 4.52 -2.66
C THR A 186 9.81 3.03 -2.76
N LEU A 187 8.87 2.66 -3.63
CA LEU A 187 8.51 1.25 -3.85
C LEU A 187 9.69 0.42 -4.39
N LYS A 188 10.51 1.00 -5.28
CA LYS A 188 11.74 0.34 -5.76
C LYS A 188 12.75 0.10 -4.63
N LYS A 189 12.93 1.08 -3.74
CA LYS A 189 13.81 0.93 -2.56
C LYS A 189 13.30 -0.18 -1.63
N VAL A 190 12.00 -0.22 -1.35
CA VAL A 190 11.37 -1.28 -0.54
C VAL A 190 11.68 -2.67 -1.10
N LYS A 191 11.53 -2.84 -2.42
CA LYS A 191 11.84 -4.12 -3.09
C LYS A 191 13.33 -4.44 -3.08
N ALA A 192 14.20 -3.44 -3.21
CA ALA A 192 15.66 -3.63 -3.17
C ALA A 192 16.12 -4.11 -1.78
N GLU A 193 15.42 -3.73 -0.72
CA GLU A 193 15.66 -4.22 0.65
C GLU A 193 15.05 -5.60 0.94
N GLY A 194 14.43 -6.25 -0.06
CA GLY A 194 13.85 -7.58 0.10
C GLY A 194 12.50 -7.60 0.82
N MET A 195 11.92 -6.45 1.13
CA MET A 195 10.58 -6.37 1.72
C MET A 195 9.48 -6.51 0.66
N CYS A 196 8.34 -7.04 1.07
CA CYS A 196 7.15 -7.02 0.25
C CYS A 196 6.63 -5.57 0.13
N ALA A 197 6.54 -5.07 -1.10
CA ALA A 197 5.94 -3.77 -1.34
C ALA A 197 4.41 -3.92 -1.46
N CYS A 198 3.68 -3.21 -0.60
CA CYS A 198 2.23 -3.12 -0.64
C CYS A 198 1.86 -1.74 -1.19
N SER A 199 1.07 -1.70 -2.28
CA SER A 199 0.69 -0.44 -2.91
C SER A 199 -0.66 -0.59 -3.62
N GLY A 200 -1.32 0.54 -3.82
CA GLY A 200 -2.59 0.66 -4.51
C GLY A 200 -2.90 2.11 -4.82
N GLY A 201 -4.18 2.39 -5.00
CA GLY A 201 -4.66 3.73 -5.25
C GLY A 201 -6.11 3.91 -4.82
N ILE A 202 -6.61 5.12 -4.98
CA ILE A 202 -7.97 5.52 -4.62
C ILE A 202 -8.75 5.79 -5.90
N ILE A 203 -9.91 5.18 -6.02
CA ILE A 203 -10.85 5.39 -7.13
C ILE A 203 -11.93 6.39 -6.72
N GLY A 204 -12.30 7.31 -7.62
CA GLY A 204 -13.33 8.31 -7.37
C GLY A 204 -12.79 9.71 -7.04
N MET A 205 -11.50 9.98 -7.31
CA MET A 205 -10.88 11.29 -7.10
C MET A 205 -10.85 12.17 -8.35
N GLY A 206 -11.70 11.91 -9.35
CA GLY A 206 -11.75 12.65 -10.61
C GLY A 206 -10.86 12.09 -11.72
N GLU A 207 -10.28 10.92 -11.52
CA GLU A 207 -9.56 10.17 -12.54
C GLU A 207 -10.51 9.63 -13.63
N THR A 208 -9.97 9.40 -14.82
CA THR A 208 -10.69 8.71 -15.91
C THR A 208 -10.52 7.19 -15.80
N TRP A 209 -11.24 6.44 -16.63
CA TRP A 209 -11.08 4.98 -16.73
C TRP A 209 -9.69 4.61 -17.23
N GLU A 210 -9.13 5.38 -18.16
CA GLU A 210 -7.76 5.19 -18.66
C GLU A 210 -6.73 5.40 -17.53
N ASP A 211 -7.00 6.33 -16.61
CA ASP A 211 -6.14 6.51 -15.43
C ASP A 211 -6.16 5.28 -14.52
N ARG A 212 -7.32 4.66 -14.33
CA ARG A 212 -7.46 3.44 -13.53
C ARG A 212 -6.67 2.29 -14.13
N LEU A 213 -6.77 2.11 -15.46
CA LEU A 213 -5.99 1.12 -16.19
C LEU A 213 -4.49 1.41 -16.12
N ASP A 214 -4.07 2.67 -16.33
CA ASP A 214 -2.67 3.09 -16.22
C ASP A 214 -2.11 2.82 -14.82
N MET A 215 -2.88 3.10 -13.77
CA MET A 215 -2.52 2.79 -12.39
C MET A 215 -2.35 1.28 -12.18
N ALA A 216 -3.30 0.47 -12.65
CA ALA A 216 -3.26 -0.98 -12.53
C ALA A 216 -2.03 -1.58 -13.22
N VAL A 217 -1.75 -1.15 -14.46
CA VAL A 217 -0.57 -1.60 -15.21
C VAL A 217 0.72 -1.13 -14.55
N SER A 218 0.77 0.10 -14.03
CA SER A 218 1.95 0.59 -13.29
C SER A 218 2.29 -0.27 -12.08
N LEU A 219 1.28 -0.72 -11.33
CA LEU A 219 1.46 -1.62 -10.19
C LEU A 219 1.91 -3.01 -10.65
N ALA A 220 1.35 -3.53 -11.75
CA ALA A 220 1.75 -4.81 -12.32
C ALA A 220 3.21 -4.79 -12.82
N GLU A 221 3.65 -3.72 -13.48
CA GLU A 221 5.03 -3.52 -13.94
C GLU A 221 6.03 -3.47 -12.76
N LEU A 222 5.61 -2.93 -11.63
CA LEU A 222 6.39 -2.97 -10.40
C LEU A 222 6.42 -4.37 -9.76
N GLY A 223 5.68 -5.34 -10.31
CA GLY A 223 5.57 -6.69 -9.78
C GLY A 223 4.86 -6.72 -8.41
N LEU A 224 3.91 -5.83 -8.22
CA LEU A 224 3.08 -5.77 -7.03
C LEU A 224 1.78 -6.56 -7.24
N SER A 225 1.28 -7.15 -6.15
CA SER A 225 -0.03 -7.76 -6.16
C SER A 225 -1.10 -6.68 -5.97
N LEU A 226 -2.11 -6.66 -6.83
CA LEU A 226 -3.20 -5.69 -6.80
C LEU A 226 -4.35 -6.09 -5.85
N ILE A 227 -4.15 -7.05 -4.99
CA ILE A 227 -5.23 -7.64 -4.17
C ILE A 227 -5.45 -6.86 -2.85
N HIS A 228 -4.99 -5.64 -2.76
CA HIS A 228 -5.36 -4.75 -1.66
C HIS A 228 -6.18 -3.60 -2.24
N ILE A 229 -7.45 -3.83 -2.36
CA ILE A 229 -8.45 -2.80 -2.64
C ILE A 229 -8.98 -2.27 -1.32
#